data_684d31b9266d0b7d48ffb94b48dd9abf
#
_entry.id   684d31b9266d0b7d48ffb94b48dd9abf
#
_cell.length_a   1.000
_cell.length_b   1.000
_cell.length_c   1.000
_cell.angle_alpha   90.00
_cell.angle_beta   90.00
_cell.angle_gamma   90.00
#
_symmetry.space_group_name_H-M   'P 1'
#
loop_
_entity.id
_entity.type
_entity.pdbx_description
1 polymer ?
#
loop_
_entity_poly.entity_id
_entity_poly.type
_entity_poly.pdbx_seq_one_letter_code
_entity_poly.pdbx_strand_id
1 'polypeptide(L)'
;MQKASKIVSIILLSLLCASIGAVVYAQVQVSVYIRNPLNIGNGTKGVISGNCWVGEIPVTVSNSTEAAQQTKAYCMNFDKTVYAGSTYRSQATAVTDSAEWTAISYLLTWYHPPVDADAAAANQVAVWRLLNSTRGYDYYKMPWLTQALDNAGSALADEVLNKDVVREGDVFEWIEPVTTNQSAVMGNPGETVTFKAKLTDAYGTPRPGVKIIFSAVLSPANVELEPANVYPAETHTDSNGIAEVTVKVPDTIQNGERVEVKASTKSVWPQMYMDLDDERRQDLLGIGTTFELTVSTNVCVLVSILVIPEVPLGTLTAGAACAFAFMFWKKGGHLKKQKLN
;
A
#
# COMPACT_ATOMS: atom_id res chain seq x y z
N MET A 1 24.91 53.22 -7.86
CA MET A 1 24.48 52.40 -6.71
C MET A 1 23.53 51.23 -7.06
N GLN A 2 22.63 51.31 -8.05
CA GLN A 2 21.72 50.20 -8.38
C GLN A 2 22.36 48.90 -8.97
N LYS A 3 23.50 49.01 -9.67
CA LYS A 3 24.18 47.83 -10.23
C LYS A 3 24.87 46.95 -9.17
N ALA A 4 25.45 47.56 -8.13
CA ALA A 4 26.08 46.80 -7.05
C ALA A 4 25.07 46.00 -6.20
N SER A 5 23.88 46.56 -5.96
CA SER A 5 22.81 45.88 -5.22
C SER A 5 22.29 44.60 -5.93
N LYS A 6 22.19 44.63 -7.27
CA LYS A 6 21.74 43.44 -8.04
C LYS A 6 22.79 42.30 -8.01
N ILE A 7 24.07 42.63 -8.06
CA ILE A 7 25.15 41.62 -8.03
C ILE A 7 25.19 40.94 -6.65
N VAL A 8 25.08 41.72 -5.56
CA VAL A 8 25.03 41.19 -4.21
C VAL A 8 23.82 40.28 -4.00
N SER A 9 22.64 40.62 -4.54
CA SER A 9 21.44 39.81 -4.45
C SER A 9 21.57 38.48 -5.22
N ILE A 10 22.23 38.48 -6.39
CA ILE A 10 22.45 37.25 -7.18
C ILE A 10 23.45 36.33 -6.47
N ILE A 11 24.49 36.88 -5.88
CA ILE A 11 25.49 36.09 -5.11
C ILE A 11 24.86 35.51 -3.84
N LEU A 12 24.04 36.28 -3.13
CA LEU A 12 23.29 35.74 -1.97
C LEU A 12 22.30 34.62 -2.35
N LEU A 13 21.60 34.78 -3.48
CA LEU A 13 20.65 33.78 -3.96
C LEU A 13 21.40 32.51 -4.41
N SER A 14 22.53 32.62 -5.09
CA SER A 14 23.33 31.46 -5.49
C SER A 14 23.99 30.74 -4.30
N LEU A 15 24.40 31.46 -3.26
CA LEU A 15 24.88 30.89 -2.00
C LEU A 15 23.74 30.20 -1.23
N LEU A 16 22.54 30.77 -1.23
CA LEU A 16 21.35 30.15 -0.63
C LEU A 16 20.95 28.88 -1.37
N CYS A 17 20.94 28.89 -2.71
CA CYS A 17 20.67 27.69 -3.53
C CYS A 17 21.76 26.62 -3.38
N ALA A 18 23.02 26.99 -3.22
CA ALA A 18 24.11 26.04 -2.95
C ALA A 18 24.02 25.42 -1.55
N SER A 19 23.47 26.13 -0.56
CA SER A 19 23.23 25.58 0.77
C SER A 19 21.97 24.68 0.87
N ILE A 20 21.01 24.82 -0.04
CA ILE A 20 19.83 23.96 -0.11
C ILE A 20 20.12 22.66 -0.89
N GLY A 21 21.14 22.65 -1.76
CA GLY A 21 21.51 21.49 -2.59
C GLY A 21 22.41 20.45 -1.91
N ALA A 22 22.94 20.72 -0.72
CA ALA A 22 23.71 19.77 0.07
C ALA A 22 22.89 19.35 1.30
N VAL A 23 21.83 18.58 1.12
CA VAL A 23 21.44 17.63 2.16
C VAL A 23 22.58 16.62 2.20
N VAL A 24 23.61 16.92 2.96
CA VAL A 24 24.58 15.94 3.41
C VAL A 24 23.76 14.98 4.26
N TYR A 25 23.35 13.85 3.67
CA TYR A 25 22.91 12.72 4.47
C TYR A 25 24.06 12.43 5.41
N ALA A 26 23.93 12.85 6.65
CA ALA A 26 24.89 12.53 7.67
C ALA A 26 24.93 11.01 7.73
N GLN A 27 26.05 10.45 7.27
CA GLN A 27 26.26 9.01 7.29
C GLN A 27 26.30 8.60 8.76
N VAL A 28 25.22 8.01 9.23
CA VAL A 28 25.11 7.61 10.63
C VAL A 28 25.96 6.38 10.82
N GLN A 29 27.03 6.49 11.62
CA GLN A 29 27.79 5.33 12.05
C GLN A 29 26.96 4.54 13.06
N VAL A 30 26.82 3.24 12.79
CA VAL A 30 26.10 2.29 13.64
C VAL A 30 27.00 1.11 13.98
N SER A 31 26.76 0.49 15.12
CA SER A 31 27.33 -0.81 15.46
C SER A 31 26.33 -1.89 15.10
N VAL A 32 26.74 -2.87 14.30
CA VAL A 32 25.91 -4.01 13.90
C VAL A 32 26.50 -5.26 14.53
N TYR A 33 25.81 -5.80 15.52
CA TYR A 33 26.19 -7.08 16.14
C TYR A 33 25.47 -8.23 15.43
N ILE A 34 26.26 -9.19 14.91
CA ILE A 34 25.77 -10.38 14.21
C ILE A 34 25.48 -11.49 15.23
N ARG A 35 24.22 -11.87 15.36
CA ARG A 35 23.83 -12.98 16.22
C ARG A 35 23.91 -14.30 15.44
N ASN A 36 24.19 -15.41 16.16
CA ASN A 36 24.27 -16.70 15.49
C ASN A 36 22.87 -17.18 15.05
N PRO A 37 22.62 -17.35 13.75
CA PRO A 37 21.31 -17.75 13.24
C PRO A 37 20.92 -19.17 13.68
N LEU A 38 21.90 -20.03 14.03
CA LEU A 38 21.64 -21.41 14.49
C LEU A 38 21.20 -21.49 15.95
N ASN A 39 21.54 -20.47 16.75
CA ASN A 39 21.27 -20.48 18.21
C ASN A 39 20.06 -19.66 18.62
N ILE A 40 19.34 -19.07 17.66
CA ILE A 40 18.24 -18.17 17.95
C ILE A 40 16.93 -18.91 17.79
N GLY A 41 16.41 -19.39 18.91
CA GLY A 41 15.18 -20.18 18.99
C GLY A 41 13.89 -19.48 18.57
N ASN A 42 13.90 -18.20 18.21
CA ASN A 42 12.67 -17.47 17.90
C ASN A 42 12.77 -16.66 16.61
N GLY A 43 12.24 -17.25 15.55
CA GLY A 43 11.81 -16.48 14.38
C GLY A 43 12.86 -16.14 13.35
N THR A 44 14.10 -16.65 13.43
CA THR A 44 15.07 -16.59 12.34
C THR A 44 14.86 -17.77 11.40
N LYS A 45 14.65 -17.46 10.13
CA LYS A 45 14.32 -18.47 9.11
C LYS A 45 15.42 -18.55 8.06
N GLY A 46 15.74 -19.77 7.65
CA GLY A 46 16.75 -20.08 6.63
C GLY A 46 17.12 -21.55 6.65
N VAL A 47 17.96 -21.94 5.73
CA VAL A 47 18.43 -23.32 5.56
C VAL A 47 19.95 -23.38 5.54
N ILE A 48 20.50 -24.58 5.80
CA ILE A 48 21.91 -24.86 5.57
C ILE A 48 22.04 -25.47 4.18
N SER A 49 22.81 -24.83 3.30
CA SER A 49 23.19 -25.36 1.99
C SER A 49 24.70 -25.53 1.95
N GLY A 50 25.16 -26.74 1.77
CA GLY A 50 26.56 -27.07 2.02
C GLY A 50 26.96 -26.75 3.47
N ASN A 51 27.94 -25.88 3.67
CA ASN A 51 28.36 -25.40 4.99
C ASN A 51 27.96 -23.95 5.26
N CYS A 52 27.07 -23.39 4.46
CA CYS A 52 26.68 -22.00 4.54
C CYS A 52 25.23 -21.85 4.99
N TRP A 53 24.98 -20.82 5.79
CA TRP A 53 23.63 -20.38 6.10
C TRP A 53 23.06 -19.54 4.96
N VAL A 54 21.85 -19.88 4.51
CA VAL A 54 21.10 -19.16 3.47
C VAL A 54 19.76 -18.73 4.06
N GLY A 55 19.54 -17.43 4.21
CA GLY A 55 18.32 -16.90 4.81
C GLY A 55 18.56 -15.65 5.63
N GLU A 56 17.65 -15.36 6.55
CA GLU A 56 17.73 -14.21 7.44
C GLU A 56 18.92 -14.31 8.39
N ILE A 57 19.57 -13.18 8.62
CA ILE A 57 20.64 -13.02 9.62
C ILE A 57 20.08 -12.11 10.73
N PRO A 58 19.97 -12.60 11.96
CA PRO A 58 19.55 -11.78 13.06
C PRO A 58 20.68 -10.85 13.48
N VAL A 59 20.37 -9.55 13.52
CA VAL A 59 21.33 -8.51 13.88
C VAL A 59 20.78 -7.63 15.00
N THR A 60 21.67 -7.02 15.75
CA THR A 60 21.35 -5.94 16.67
C THR A 60 22.08 -4.70 16.19
N VAL A 61 21.32 -3.68 15.83
CA VAL A 61 21.82 -2.40 15.35
C VAL A 61 21.72 -1.37 16.47
N SER A 62 22.79 -0.67 16.76
CA SER A 62 22.83 0.40 17.74
C SER A 62 23.62 1.59 17.22
N ASN A 63 23.19 2.77 17.57
CA ASN A 63 23.94 4.00 17.37
C ASN A 63 24.18 4.69 18.73
N SER A 64 24.87 5.81 18.72
CA SER A 64 25.21 6.56 19.95
C SER A 64 24.01 7.25 20.61
N THR A 65 22.87 7.36 19.91
CA THR A 65 21.73 8.18 20.33
C THR A 65 20.45 7.37 20.53
N GLU A 66 20.37 6.16 19.99
CA GLU A 66 19.16 5.33 20.02
C GLU A 66 19.41 4.00 20.73
N ALA A 67 18.36 3.46 21.32
CA ALA A 67 18.40 2.13 21.93
C ALA A 67 18.72 1.06 20.89
N ALA A 68 19.44 0.03 21.28
CA ALA A 68 19.77 -1.08 20.41
C ALA A 68 18.51 -1.77 19.87
N GLN A 69 18.39 -1.87 18.57
CA GLN A 69 17.26 -2.48 17.89
C GLN A 69 17.64 -3.87 17.38
N GLN A 70 16.82 -4.86 17.70
CA GLN A 70 16.95 -6.21 17.13
C GLN A 70 16.15 -6.25 15.81
N THR A 71 16.83 -6.61 14.73
CA THR A 71 16.23 -6.73 13.41
C THR A 71 16.82 -7.90 12.66
N LYS A 72 16.45 -8.05 11.41
CA LYS A 72 16.96 -9.06 10.52
C LYS A 72 17.57 -8.41 9.30
N ALA A 73 18.54 -9.10 8.70
CA ALA A 73 19.23 -8.68 7.52
C ALA A 73 19.42 -9.85 6.55
N TYR A 74 19.78 -9.54 5.33
CA TYR A 74 20.21 -10.50 4.31
C TYR A 74 21.66 -10.21 3.91
N CYS A 75 22.38 -11.23 3.49
CA CYS A 75 23.72 -11.04 2.91
C CYS A 75 23.63 -10.34 1.57
N MET A 76 24.48 -9.35 1.33
CA MET A 76 24.57 -8.69 0.03
C MET A 76 25.58 -9.36 -0.89
N ASN A 77 26.68 -9.87 -0.33
CA ASN A 77 27.76 -10.49 -1.07
C ASN A 77 27.74 -12.01 -0.79
N PHE A 78 27.79 -12.83 -1.80
CA PHE A 78 27.82 -14.29 -1.63
C PHE A 78 29.25 -14.84 -1.47
N ASP A 79 30.27 -14.06 -1.84
CA ASP A 79 31.70 -14.40 -1.78
C ASP A 79 32.37 -14.00 -0.47
N LYS A 80 31.65 -13.31 0.41
CA LYS A 80 32.16 -12.84 1.70
C LYS A 80 31.51 -13.59 2.87
N THR A 81 32.23 -13.68 3.97
CA THR A 81 31.79 -14.43 5.15
C THR A 81 31.20 -13.51 6.22
N VAL A 82 30.07 -13.94 6.80
CA VAL A 82 29.49 -13.38 8.03
C VAL A 82 30.01 -14.17 9.21
N TYR A 83 30.59 -13.50 10.19
CA TYR A 83 31.03 -14.11 11.43
C TYR A 83 30.01 -13.86 12.53
N ALA A 84 29.29 -14.90 12.94
CA ALA A 84 28.41 -14.84 14.09
C ALA A 84 29.20 -14.50 15.37
N GLY A 85 28.61 -13.66 16.23
CA GLY A 85 29.26 -13.17 17.45
C GLY A 85 30.18 -11.97 17.23
N SER A 86 30.35 -11.49 15.99
CA SER A 86 31.15 -10.29 15.71
C SER A 86 30.31 -9.02 15.74
N THR A 87 30.96 -7.91 16.03
CA THR A 87 30.38 -6.57 15.92
C THR A 87 31.08 -5.84 14.78
N TYR A 88 30.32 -5.27 13.88
CA TYR A 88 30.83 -4.42 12.80
C TYR A 88 30.59 -2.98 13.18
N ARG A 89 31.58 -2.13 12.96
CA ARG A 89 31.35 -0.71 12.84
C ARG A 89 30.88 -0.45 11.42
N SER A 90 29.65 -0.08 11.27
CA SER A 90 29.01 0.02 9.97
C SER A 90 28.54 1.43 9.70
N GLN A 91 28.44 1.75 8.43
CA GLN A 91 27.78 2.94 7.93
C GLN A 91 26.41 2.54 7.38
N ALA A 92 25.36 3.07 8.03
CA ALA A 92 24.02 2.96 7.49
C ALA A 92 23.89 3.88 6.28
N THR A 93 23.66 3.31 5.11
CA THR A 93 23.53 4.04 3.85
C THR A 93 22.19 3.76 3.23
N ALA A 94 21.45 4.83 2.92
CA ALA A 94 20.24 4.71 2.11
C ALA A 94 20.62 4.24 0.70
N VAL A 95 19.80 3.37 0.12
CA VAL A 95 19.99 2.89 -1.24
C VAL A 95 19.50 3.93 -2.25
N THR A 96 20.15 3.97 -3.41
CA THR A 96 19.72 4.82 -4.53
C THR A 96 18.55 4.16 -5.27
N ASP A 97 17.65 4.98 -5.82
CA ASP A 97 16.54 4.50 -6.63
C ASP A 97 17.06 3.94 -7.96
N SER A 98 17.03 2.61 -8.09
CA SER A 98 17.32 1.88 -9.31
C SER A 98 16.37 0.69 -9.45
N ALA A 99 16.29 0.07 -10.62
CA ALA A 99 15.39 -1.05 -10.85
C ALA A 99 15.64 -2.21 -9.87
N GLU A 100 16.90 -2.51 -9.59
CA GLU A 100 17.29 -3.58 -8.67
C GLU A 100 16.91 -3.26 -7.21
N TRP A 101 17.15 -2.02 -6.78
CA TRP A 101 16.77 -1.60 -5.43
C TRP A 101 15.26 -1.49 -5.26
N THR A 102 14.54 -1.10 -6.30
CA THR A 102 13.07 -1.12 -6.33
C THR A 102 12.55 -2.54 -6.21
N ALA A 103 13.13 -3.49 -6.96
CA ALA A 103 12.78 -4.90 -6.87
C ALA A 103 13.07 -5.49 -5.48
N ILE A 104 14.21 -5.14 -4.88
CA ILE A 104 14.56 -5.54 -3.50
C ILE A 104 13.57 -4.92 -2.49
N SER A 105 13.20 -3.65 -2.67
CA SER A 105 12.19 -3.00 -1.81
C SER A 105 10.84 -3.71 -1.93
N TYR A 106 10.43 -4.10 -3.14
CA TYR A 106 9.22 -4.89 -3.35
C TYR A 106 9.30 -6.26 -2.64
N LEU A 107 10.43 -6.97 -2.77
CA LEU A 107 10.68 -8.24 -2.10
C LEU A 107 10.59 -8.08 -0.57
N LEU A 108 11.25 -7.10 0.02
CA LEU A 108 11.20 -6.84 1.46
C LEU A 108 9.81 -6.40 1.93
N THR A 109 9.04 -5.74 1.09
CA THR A 109 7.70 -5.27 1.42
C THR A 109 6.69 -6.41 1.51
N TRP A 110 6.74 -7.35 0.56
CA TRP A 110 5.66 -8.32 0.36
C TRP A 110 6.04 -9.77 0.70
N TYR A 111 7.36 -10.09 0.72
CA TYR A 111 7.88 -11.42 1.03
C TYR A 111 8.64 -11.47 2.35
N HIS A 112 8.74 -10.34 3.07
CA HIS A 112 9.28 -10.30 4.42
C HIS A 112 8.18 -9.89 5.43
N PRO A 113 8.06 -10.52 6.63
CA PRO A 113 8.83 -11.69 7.05
C PRO A 113 8.47 -12.96 6.25
N PRO A 114 9.45 -13.82 5.92
CA PRO A 114 9.20 -15.03 5.16
C PRO A 114 8.28 -15.99 5.95
N VAL A 115 7.46 -16.77 5.24
CA VAL A 115 6.52 -17.71 5.87
C VAL A 115 7.23 -18.87 6.54
N ASP A 116 8.33 -19.35 5.96
CA ASP A 116 9.12 -20.49 6.44
C ASP A 116 10.61 -20.34 6.10
N ALA A 117 11.39 -21.39 6.34
CA ALA A 117 12.83 -21.41 6.12
C ALA A 117 13.20 -21.41 4.64
N ASP A 118 12.44 -22.09 3.81
CA ASP A 118 12.68 -22.17 2.36
C ASP A 118 12.36 -20.83 1.68
N ALA A 119 11.30 -20.17 2.10
CA ALA A 119 10.99 -18.82 1.66
C ALA A 119 12.07 -17.82 2.07
N ALA A 120 12.64 -17.92 3.27
CA ALA A 120 13.75 -17.09 3.71
C ALA A 120 15.01 -17.31 2.85
N ALA A 121 15.29 -18.55 2.51
CA ALA A 121 16.40 -18.90 1.65
C ALA A 121 16.18 -18.41 0.21
N ALA A 122 14.97 -18.54 -0.32
CA ALA A 122 14.61 -17.99 -1.64
C ALA A 122 14.75 -16.47 -1.67
N ASN A 123 14.31 -15.75 -0.62
CA ASN A 123 14.51 -14.30 -0.50
C ASN A 123 16.01 -13.94 -0.54
N GLN A 124 16.83 -14.67 0.20
CA GLN A 124 18.29 -14.44 0.22
C GLN A 124 18.91 -14.65 -1.17
N VAL A 125 18.53 -15.70 -1.87
CA VAL A 125 19.03 -15.99 -3.22
C VAL A 125 18.53 -14.93 -4.21
N ALA A 126 17.27 -14.48 -4.08
CA ALA A 126 16.73 -13.41 -4.91
C ALA A 126 17.50 -12.09 -4.71
N VAL A 127 17.84 -11.71 -3.46
CA VAL A 127 18.69 -10.54 -3.17
C VAL A 127 20.03 -10.66 -3.90
N TRP A 128 20.70 -11.80 -3.84
CA TRP A 128 21.97 -12.00 -4.54
C TRP A 128 21.81 -11.90 -6.05
N ARG A 129 20.75 -12.47 -6.62
CA ARG A 129 20.46 -12.40 -8.06
C ARG A 129 20.24 -10.96 -8.52
N LEU A 130 19.43 -10.20 -7.80
CA LEU A 130 19.13 -8.80 -8.12
C LEU A 130 20.38 -7.91 -8.01
N LEU A 131 21.24 -8.13 -7.02
CA LEU A 131 22.48 -7.36 -6.85
C LEU A 131 23.62 -7.79 -7.77
N ASN A 132 23.57 -8.99 -8.34
CA ASN A 132 24.64 -9.49 -9.20
C ASN A 132 24.87 -8.63 -10.45
N SER A 133 23.81 -8.14 -11.07
CA SER A 133 23.89 -7.29 -12.27
C SER A 133 24.58 -5.96 -11.99
N THR A 134 24.45 -5.42 -10.77
CA THR A 134 25.00 -4.11 -10.39
C THR A 134 26.41 -4.17 -9.84
N ARG A 135 26.82 -5.31 -9.29
CA ARG A 135 28.09 -5.43 -8.56
C ARG A 135 29.14 -6.31 -9.26
N GLY A 136 28.80 -6.92 -10.40
CA GLY A 136 29.73 -7.73 -11.19
C GLY A 136 30.20 -9.01 -10.50
N TYR A 137 29.43 -9.52 -9.54
CA TYR A 137 29.74 -10.79 -8.90
C TYR A 137 29.43 -11.97 -9.81
N ASP A 138 30.33 -12.95 -9.85
CA ASP A 138 30.13 -14.17 -10.61
C ASP A 138 29.26 -15.16 -9.82
N TYR A 139 27.94 -14.99 -9.91
CA TYR A 139 26.94 -15.80 -9.21
C TYR A 139 27.06 -17.29 -9.52
N TYR A 140 27.55 -17.67 -10.70
CA TYR A 140 27.62 -19.07 -11.14
C TYR A 140 28.67 -19.92 -10.41
N LYS A 141 29.41 -19.36 -9.47
CA LYS A 141 30.44 -20.06 -8.71
C LYS A 141 30.03 -20.56 -7.32
N MET A 142 28.74 -20.72 -7.04
CA MET A 142 28.27 -21.22 -5.76
C MET A 142 28.00 -22.74 -5.79
N PRO A 143 29.04 -23.61 -5.69
CA PRO A 143 28.86 -25.04 -5.79
C PRO A 143 28.12 -25.65 -4.61
N TRP A 144 27.94 -24.89 -3.54
CA TRP A 144 27.24 -25.30 -2.32
C TRP A 144 25.74 -24.96 -2.34
N LEU A 145 25.27 -24.13 -3.27
CA LEU A 145 23.85 -23.81 -3.41
C LEU A 145 23.13 -24.95 -4.13
N THR A 146 22.07 -25.47 -3.54
CA THR A 146 21.28 -26.51 -4.20
C THR A 146 20.51 -25.92 -5.39
N GLN A 147 20.34 -26.74 -6.44
CA GLN A 147 19.59 -26.32 -7.64
C GLN A 147 18.16 -25.89 -7.32
N ALA A 148 17.52 -26.51 -6.31
CA ALA A 148 16.17 -26.16 -5.91
C ALA A 148 16.10 -24.72 -5.32
N LEU A 149 17.04 -24.36 -4.45
CA LEU A 149 17.12 -23.00 -3.88
C LEU A 149 17.47 -21.97 -4.93
N ASP A 150 18.40 -22.30 -5.84
CA ASP A 150 18.79 -21.44 -6.94
C ASP A 150 17.59 -21.14 -7.85
N ASN A 151 16.83 -22.16 -8.23
CA ASN A 151 15.62 -22.01 -9.04
C ASN A 151 14.56 -21.17 -8.33
N ALA A 152 14.32 -21.43 -7.03
CA ALA A 152 13.32 -20.69 -6.27
C ALA A 152 13.68 -19.20 -6.14
N GLY A 153 14.92 -18.88 -5.80
CA GLY A 153 15.38 -17.51 -5.70
C GLY A 153 15.45 -16.79 -7.05
N SER A 154 15.80 -17.51 -8.13
CA SER A 154 15.78 -16.96 -9.48
C SER A 154 14.36 -16.61 -9.93
N ALA A 155 13.42 -17.52 -9.75
CA ALA A 155 12.01 -17.28 -10.07
C ALA A 155 11.43 -16.07 -9.31
N LEU A 156 11.79 -15.95 -8.03
CA LEU A 156 11.38 -14.81 -7.22
C LEU A 156 12.04 -13.50 -7.69
N ALA A 157 13.32 -13.52 -8.05
CA ALA A 157 14.00 -12.34 -8.58
C ALA A 157 13.36 -11.87 -9.89
N ASP A 158 13.05 -12.80 -10.79
CA ASP A 158 12.39 -12.52 -12.07
C ASP A 158 10.96 -11.98 -11.86
N GLU A 159 10.23 -12.51 -10.87
CA GLU A 159 8.90 -12.05 -10.51
C GLU A 159 8.89 -10.59 -10.05
N VAL A 160 9.85 -10.20 -9.18
CA VAL A 160 9.88 -8.87 -8.58
C VAL A 160 10.58 -7.82 -9.44
N LEU A 161 11.36 -8.20 -10.43
CA LEU A 161 12.20 -7.29 -11.23
C LEU A 161 11.39 -6.22 -11.98
N ASN A 162 10.15 -6.56 -12.37
CA ASN A 162 9.24 -5.64 -13.09
C ASN A 162 8.17 -5.02 -12.18
N LYS A 163 8.33 -5.13 -10.86
CA LYS A 163 7.43 -4.53 -9.88
C LYS A 163 7.97 -3.19 -9.41
N ASP A 164 7.05 -2.32 -8.99
CA ASP A 164 7.39 -1.03 -8.39
C ASP A 164 6.84 -0.94 -6.97
N VAL A 165 7.28 0.05 -6.22
CA VAL A 165 6.87 0.34 -4.85
C VAL A 165 6.57 1.82 -4.71
N VAL A 166 5.71 2.13 -3.75
CA VAL A 166 5.41 3.52 -3.40
C VAL A 166 6.63 4.20 -2.77
N ARG A 167 6.80 5.50 -3.04
CA ARG A 167 7.89 6.35 -2.55
C ARG A 167 7.36 7.54 -1.78
N GLU A 168 8.20 8.13 -0.98
CA GLU A 168 7.88 9.40 -0.34
C GLU A 168 7.62 10.49 -1.41
N GLY A 169 6.52 11.20 -1.24
CA GLY A 169 6.06 12.23 -2.19
C GLY A 169 5.14 11.70 -3.30
N ASP A 170 4.93 10.39 -3.43
CA ASP A 170 3.94 9.84 -4.34
C ASP A 170 2.52 10.27 -3.92
N VAL A 171 1.65 10.47 -4.90
CA VAL A 171 0.26 10.90 -4.73
C VAL A 171 -0.66 9.73 -5.04
N PHE A 172 -1.53 9.41 -4.11
CA PHE A 172 -2.50 8.32 -4.24
C PHE A 172 -3.91 8.86 -4.03
N GLU A 173 -4.80 8.69 -5.02
CA GLU A 173 -6.14 9.28 -5.01
C GLU A 173 -7.17 8.38 -5.71
N TRP A 174 -8.43 8.52 -5.34
CA TRP A 174 -9.55 7.95 -6.09
C TRP A 174 -9.87 8.82 -7.29
N ILE A 175 -9.97 8.21 -8.47
CA ILE A 175 -10.34 8.90 -9.72
C ILE A 175 -11.72 8.51 -10.25
N GLU A 176 -12.24 7.36 -9.84
CA GLU A 176 -13.59 6.90 -10.14
C GLU A 176 -14.17 6.17 -8.91
N PRO A 177 -15.47 6.32 -8.66
CA PRO A 177 -16.35 7.30 -9.26
C PRO A 177 -15.96 8.74 -8.86
N VAL A 178 -16.10 9.66 -9.79
CA VAL A 178 -15.78 11.09 -9.54
C VAL A 178 -16.80 11.66 -8.57
N THR A 179 -16.41 11.84 -7.33
CA THR A 179 -17.23 12.50 -6.32
C THR A 179 -16.84 13.98 -6.25
N THR A 180 -17.59 14.86 -6.89
CA THR A 180 -17.47 16.29 -6.65
C THR A 180 -17.89 16.56 -5.20
N ASN A 181 -16.98 17.10 -4.39
CA ASN A 181 -17.19 17.48 -2.98
C ASN A 181 -17.28 16.36 -1.94
N GLN A 182 -16.44 15.33 -2.01
CA GLN A 182 -16.44 14.23 -1.01
C GLN A 182 -17.81 13.57 -0.81
N SER A 183 -18.70 13.70 -1.76
CA SER A 183 -20.03 13.10 -1.74
C SER A 183 -19.88 11.60 -1.95
N ALA A 184 -20.45 10.84 -1.04
CA ALA A 184 -20.47 9.40 -1.15
C ALA A 184 -21.12 8.95 -2.46
N VAL A 185 -20.58 7.90 -3.06
CA VAL A 185 -21.23 7.22 -4.19
C VAL A 185 -22.54 6.63 -3.68
N MET A 186 -23.60 6.72 -4.48
CA MET A 186 -24.87 6.13 -4.13
C MET A 186 -24.92 4.72 -4.71
N GLY A 187 -25.21 3.73 -3.87
CA GLY A 187 -25.39 2.35 -4.27
C GLY A 187 -26.68 1.75 -3.66
N ASN A 188 -27.25 0.77 -4.31
CA ASN A 188 -28.37 0.01 -3.78
C ASN A 188 -27.89 -1.28 -3.12
N PRO A 189 -28.64 -1.86 -2.18
CA PRO A 189 -28.35 -3.21 -1.66
C PRO A 189 -28.19 -4.21 -2.80
N GLY A 190 -27.12 -5.02 -2.76
CA GLY A 190 -26.79 -6.00 -3.78
C GLY A 190 -26.14 -5.45 -5.05
N GLU A 191 -26.06 -4.13 -5.20
CA GLU A 191 -25.43 -3.49 -6.36
C GLU A 191 -23.90 -3.60 -6.28
N THR A 192 -23.29 -3.62 -7.45
CA THR A 192 -21.83 -3.66 -7.61
C THR A 192 -21.33 -2.30 -8.07
N VAL A 193 -20.38 -1.73 -7.32
CA VAL A 193 -19.78 -0.42 -7.62
C VAL A 193 -18.30 -0.63 -7.93
N THR A 194 -17.84 -0.07 -9.03
CA THR A 194 -16.43 -0.10 -9.43
C THR A 194 -15.72 1.19 -9.01
N PHE A 195 -14.55 1.03 -8.44
CA PHE A 195 -13.67 2.11 -7.99
C PHE A 195 -12.34 2.03 -8.70
N LYS A 196 -11.77 3.19 -9.03
CA LYS A 196 -10.42 3.30 -9.59
C LYS A 196 -9.59 4.25 -8.76
N ALA A 197 -8.48 3.75 -8.25
CA ALA A 197 -7.46 4.55 -7.57
C ALA A 197 -6.27 4.76 -8.50
N LYS A 198 -5.67 5.95 -8.48
CA LYS A 198 -4.51 6.31 -9.28
C LYS A 198 -3.34 6.65 -8.38
N LEU A 199 -2.18 6.10 -8.71
CA LEU A 199 -0.91 6.37 -8.07
C LEU A 199 0.03 7.07 -9.08
N THR A 200 0.56 8.22 -8.69
CA THR A 200 1.54 8.97 -9.47
C THR A 200 2.70 9.41 -8.58
N ASP A 201 3.83 9.76 -9.18
CA ASP A 201 4.86 10.48 -8.46
C ASP A 201 4.46 11.94 -8.16
N ALA A 202 5.33 12.67 -7.46
CA ALA A 202 5.11 14.10 -7.11
C ALA A 202 4.96 15.03 -8.34
N TYR A 203 5.34 14.56 -9.52
CA TYR A 203 5.26 15.32 -10.79
C TYR A 203 4.08 14.89 -11.65
N GLY A 204 3.26 13.95 -11.16
CA GLY A 204 2.10 13.43 -11.88
C GLY A 204 2.41 12.29 -12.85
N THR A 205 3.65 11.75 -12.86
CA THR A 205 4.01 10.59 -13.68
C THR A 205 3.38 9.32 -13.09
N PRO A 206 2.71 8.48 -13.89
CA PRO A 206 2.13 7.22 -13.41
C PRO A 206 3.17 6.29 -12.77
N ARG A 207 2.76 5.57 -11.73
CA ARG A 207 3.53 4.50 -11.09
C ARG A 207 2.95 3.14 -11.46
N PRO A 208 3.41 2.47 -12.52
CA PRO A 208 2.93 1.14 -12.90
C PRO A 208 3.57 0.04 -12.04
N GLY A 209 2.87 -1.08 -11.88
CA GLY A 209 3.39 -2.27 -11.21
C GLY A 209 3.41 -2.20 -9.68
N VAL A 210 2.87 -1.15 -9.07
CA VAL A 210 2.76 -1.04 -7.62
C VAL A 210 1.57 -1.87 -7.12
N LYS A 211 1.80 -2.72 -6.13
CA LYS A 211 0.76 -3.53 -5.52
C LYS A 211 -0.17 -2.68 -4.65
N ILE A 212 -1.47 -2.78 -4.91
CA ILE A 212 -2.53 -2.12 -4.15
C ILE A 212 -3.37 -3.19 -3.46
N ILE A 213 -3.67 -2.98 -2.19
CA ILE A 213 -4.59 -3.79 -1.39
C ILE A 213 -5.88 -3.01 -1.21
N PHE A 214 -7.00 -3.67 -1.47
CA PHE A 214 -8.33 -3.12 -1.27
C PHE A 214 -9.03 -3.81 -0.11
N SER A 215 -9.75 -3.02 0.67
CA SER A 215 -10.65 -3.51 1.71
C SER A 215 -11.92 -2.67 1.74
N ALA A 216 -13.00 -3.22 2.28
CA ALA A 216 -14.22 -2.48 2.50
C ALA A 216 -14.80 -2.81 3.87
N VAL A 217 -15.33 -1.80 4.55
CA VAL A 217 -15.84 -1.90 5.93
C VAL A 217 -17.25 -1.32 5.99
N LEU A 218 -18.16 -2.04 6.63
CA LEU A 218 -19.50 -1.55 6.92
C LEU A 218 -19.46 -0.61 8.13
N SER A 219 -19.79 0.66 7.91
CA SER A 219 -19.82 1.70 8.94
C SER A 219 -21.28 2.06 9.29
N PRO A 220 -21.65 2.29 10.57
CA PRO A 220 -20.77 2.48 11.75
C PRO A 220 -20.35 1.21 12.48
N ALA A 221 -20.84 0.02 12.07
CA ALA A 221 -20.56 -1.22 12.78
C ALA A 221 -19.08 -1.65 12.75
N ASN A 222 -18.27 -1.07 11.84
CA ASN A 222 -16.86 -1.36 11.63
C ASN A 222 -16.60 -2.86 11.35
N VAL A 223 -17.48 -3.47 10.56
CA VAL A 223 -17.39 -4.88 10.15
C VAL A 223 -16.76 -4.94 8.77
N GLU A 224 -15.63 -5.65 8.66
CA GLU A 224 -14.96 -5.87 7.38
C GLU A 224 -15.86 -6.74 6.47
N LEU A 225 -15.97 -6.35 5.21
CA LEU A 225 -16.72 -7.13 4.23
C LEU A 225 -15.91 -8.37 3.84
N GLU A 226 -16.63 -9.47 3.63
CA GLU A 226 -16.04 -10.72 3.13
C GLU A 226 -15.29 -10.47 1.80
N PRO A 227 -14.17 -11.17 1.55
CA PRO A 227 -13.39 -11.02 0.32
C PRO A 227 -14.18 -11.21 -0.98
N ALA A 228 -15.27 -11.98 -0.94
CA ALA A 228 -16.16 -12.16 -2.07
C ALA A 228 -16.90 -10.85 -2.47
N ASN A 229 -16.97 -9.88 -1.58
CA ASN A 229 -17.61 -8.58 -1.83
C ASN A 229 -16.61 -7.49 -2.29
N VAL A 230 -15.30 -7.79 -2.30
CA VAL A 230 -14.22 -6.88 -2.72
C VAL A 230 -13.35 -7.61 -3.72
N TYR A 231 -13.48 -7.31 -5.00
CA TYR A 231 -12.76 -8.06 -6.04
C TYR A 231 -12.15 -7.16 -7.12
N PRO A 232 -10.86 -7.34 -7.42
CA PRO A 232 -9.90 -8.14 -6.66
C PRO A 232 -9.54 -7.48 -5.32
N ALA A 233 -9.27 -8.27 -4.27
CA ALA A 233 -8.82 -7.74 -2.98
C ALA A 233 -7.40 -7.15 -3.05
N GLU A 234 -6.61 -7.60 -4.04
CA GLU A 234 -5.29 -7.04 -4.35
C GLU A 234 -5.04 -7.04 -5.86
N THR A 235 -4.36 -6.02 -6.35
CA THR A 235 -3.95 -5.91 -7.75
C THR A 235 -2.68 -5.07 -7.87
N HIS A 236 -2.17 -4.89 -9.10
CA HIS A 236 -1.08 -3.97 -9.39
C HIS A 236 -1.61 -2.82 -10.26
N THR A 237 -1.04 -1.64 -10.09
CA THR A 237 -1.32 -0.51 -10.97
C THR A 237 -0.91 -0.85 -12.42
N ASP A 238 -1.74 -0.43 -13.37
CA ASP A 238 -1.48 -0.56 -14.80
C ASP A 238 -0.44 0.46 -15.31
N SER A 239 -0.22 0.51 -16.62
CA SER A 239 0.70 1.47 -17.25
C SER A 239 0.33 2.94 -17.04
N ASN A 240 -0.90 3.25 -16.63
CA ASN A 240 -1.39 4.58 -16.31
C ASN A 240 -1.36 4.87 -14.80
N GLY A 241 -0.82 3.95 -14.00
CA GLY A 241 -0.80 4.02 -12.55
C GLY A 241 -2.16 3.73 -11.90
N ILE A 242 -3.09 3.07 -12.60
CA ILE A 242 -4.47 2.85 -12.14
C ILE A 242 -4.62 1.43 -11.61
N ALA A 243 -5.27 1.32 -10.44
CA ALA A 243 -5.74 0.07 -9.87
C ALA A 243 -7.26 0.12 -9.73
N GLU A 244 -7.93 -0.98 -10.09
CA GLU A 244 -9.40 -1.06 -10.09
C GLU A 244 -9.87 -2.13 -9.10
N VAL A 245 -10.98 -1.84 -8.41
CA VAL A 245 -11.69 -2.76 -7.53
C VAL A 245 -13.19 -2.64 -7.74
N THR A 246 -13.87 -3.75 -7.65
CA THR A 246 -15.33 -3.85 -7.67
C THR A 246 -15.81 -4.27 -6.29
N VAL A 247 -16.72 -3.49 -5.71
CA VAL A 247 -17.27 -3.73 -4.38
C VAL A 247 -18.75 -4.02 -4.51
N LYS A 248 -19.20 -5.17 -4.02
CA LYS A 248 -20.63 -5.51 -3.90
C LYS A 248 -21.15 -4.95 -2.59
N VAL A 249 -22.17 -4.10 -2.69
CA VAL A 249 -22.90 -3.58 -1.52
C VAL A 249 -23.68 -4.73 -0.88
N PRO A 250 -23.56 -4.97 0.44
CA PRO A 250 -24.30 -6.06 1.09
C PRO A 250 -25.82 -5.95 0.89
N ASP A 251 -26.47 -7.08 0.61
CA ASP A 251 -27.93 -7.13 0.46
C ASP A 251 -28.66 -6.78 1.76
N THR A 252 -28.00 -6.93 2.91
CA THR A 252 -28.54 -6.73 4.26
C THR A 252 -28.27 -5.34 4.81
N ILE A 253 -27.66 -4.42 4.04
CA ILE A 253 -27.29 -3.09 4.50
C ILE A 253 -28.54 -2.30 4.96
N GLN A 254 -28.44 -1.62 6.09
CA GLN A 254 -29.52 -0.86 6.67
C GLN A 254 -29.47 0.61 6.21
N ASN A 255 -30.63 1.28 6.32
CA ASN A 255 -30.70 2.72 6.04
C ASN A 255 -29.79 3.51 7.01
N GLY A 256 -28.93 4.36 6.45
CA GLY A 256 -27.93 5.13 7.20
C GLY A 256 -26.60 4.43 7.41
N GLU A 257 -26.46 3.17 7.05
CA GLU A 257 -25.17 2.51 6.96
C GLU A 257 -24.45 2.89 5.64
N ARG A 258 -23.15 2.75 5.65
CA ARG A 258 -22.30 3.02 4.48
C ARG A 258 -21.20 1.99 4.38
N VAL A 259 -20.75 1.73 3.19
CA VAL A 259 -19.55 0.94 2.93
C VAL A 259 -18.39 1.89 2.72
N GLU A 260 -17.41 1.86 3.61
CA GLU A 260 -16.15 2.57 3.45
C GLU A 260 -15.19 1.67 2.68
N VAL A 261 -14.74 2.13 1.50
CA VAL A 261 -13.78 1.44 0.64
C VAL A 261 -12.42 2.06 0.82
N LYS A 262 -11.41 1.23 1.08
CA LYS A 262 -10.02 1.64 1.27
C LYS A 262 -9.13 1.02 0.21
N ALA A 263 -8.21 1.81 -0.30
CA ALA A 263 -7.07 1.34 -1.08
C ALA A 263 -5.80 1.71 -0.32
N SER A 264 -4.90 0.76 -0.16
CA SER A 264 -3.63 0.98 0.53
C SER A 264 -2.47 0.33 -0.22
N THR A 265 -1.30 0.93 -0.06
CA THR A 265 -0.03 0.38 -0.53
C THR A 265 1.06 0.76 0.45
N LYS A 266 2.13 -0.04 0.47
CA LYS A 266 3.28 0.22 1.32
C LYS A 266 4.58 -0.13 0.62
N SER A 267 5.69 0.37 1.15
CA SER A 267 7.02 -0.03 0.75
C SER A 267 7.95 -0.11 1.97
N VAL A 268 8.91 -1.02 1.90
CA VAL A 268 10.03 -1.12 2.83
C VAL A 268 11.30 -0.85 2.05
N TRP A 269 11.94 0.28 2.29
CA TRP A 269 13.21 0.60 1.66
C TRP A 269 14.35 -0.03 2.45
N PRO A 270 15.24 -0.76 1.79
CA PRO A 270 16.36 -1.40 2.45
C PRO A 270 17.38 -0.39 2.93
N GLN A 271 18.14 -0.78 3.94
CA GLN A 271 19.29 -0.05 4.46
C GLN A 271 20.54 -0.93 4.36
N MET A 272 21.58 -0.40 3.76
CA MET A 272 22.85 -1.12 3.68
C MET A 272 23.68 -0.88 4.94
N TYR A 273 24.30 -1.92 5.43
CA TYR A 273 25.31 -1.88 6.49
C TYR A 273 26.62 -2.41 5.93
N MET A 274 27.52 -1.49 5.56
CA MET A 274 28.85 -1.82 5.06
C MET A 274 29.84 -1.85 6.21
N ASP A 275 30.68 -2.88 6.31
CA ASP A 275 31.75 -2.91 7.31
C ASP A 275 32.83 -1.87 6.97
N LEU A 276 33.10 -0.96 7.91
CA LEU A 276 34.10 0.09 7.74
C LEU A 276 35.53 -0.36 8.11
N ASP A 277 35.64 -1.48 8.79
CA ASP A 277 36.92 -1.94 9.34
C ASP A 277 37.57 -3.04 8.49
N ASP A 278 36.79 -3.83 7.77
CA ASP A 278 37.30 -4.93 6.96
C ASP A 278 36.42 -5.16 5.73
N GLU A 279 36.88 -4.70 4.56
CA GLU A 279 36.16 -4.88 3.28
C GLU A 279 36.00 -6.34 2.84
N ARG A 280 36.69 -7.30 3.49
CA ARG A 280 36.52 -8.75 3.24
C ARG A 280 35.30 -9.32 3.96
N ARG A 281 34.71 -8.56 4.89
CA ARG A 281 33.50 -8.96 5.59
C ARG A 281 32.27 -8.67 4.74
N GLN A 282 31.22 -9.39 5.08
CA GLN A 282 29.93 -9.33 4.41
C GLN A 282 29.24 -7.99 4.65
N ASP A 283 28.84 -7.32 3.55
CA ASP A 283 27.86 -6.26 3.65
C ASP A 283 26.47 -6.84 3.90
N LEU A 284 25.65 -6.14 4.68
CA LEU A 284 24.35 -6.60 5.08
C LEU A 284 23.25 -5.66 4.57
N LEU A 285 22.17 -6.27 4.15
CA LEU A 285 20.94 -5.60 3.75
C LEU A 285 19.92 -5.74 4.88
N GLY A 286 19.71 -4.66 5.63
CA GLY A 286 18.69 -4.59 6.69
C GLY A 286 17.36 -4.05 6.22
N ILE A 287 16.36 -4.23 7.06
CA ILE A 287 15.05 -3.63 6.91
C ILE A 287 15.18 -2.15 7.29
N GLY A 288 14.91 -1.27 6.37
CA GLY A 288 15.01 0.17 6.58
C GLY A 288 13.65 0.83 6.84
N THR A 289 13.43 1.98 6.23
CA THR A 289 12.21 2.77 6.44
C THR A 289 11.00 2.14 5.77
N THR A 290 9.88 2.08 6.51
CA THR A 290 8.57 1.71 5.95
C THR A 290 7.81 2.98 5.59
N PHE A 291 7.23 2.98 4.41
CA PHE A 291 6.36 4.02 3.91
C PHE A 291 5.00 3.43 3.52
N GLU A 292 3.90 4.10 3.85
CA GLU A 292 2.55 3.63 3.57
C GLU A 292 1.67 4.77 3.06
N LEU A 293 0.87 4.50 2.04
CA LEU A 293 -0.18 5.37 1.53
C LEU A 293 -1.53 4.67 1.63
N THR A 294 -2.54 5.39 2.07
CA THR A 294 -3.92 4.92 2.14
C THR A 294 -4.87 6.02 1.68
N VAL A 295 -5.85 5.63 0.86
CA VAL A 295 -6.97 6.49 0.49
C VAL A 295 -8.27 5.76 0.77
N SER A 296 -9.29 6.50 1.24
CA SER A 296 -10.61 5.94 1.51
C SER A 296 -11.70 6.75 0.84
N THR A 297 -12.81 6.08 0.51
CA THR A 297 -14.05 6.68 0.01
C THR A 297 -15.23 5.91 0.58
N ASN A 298 -16.45 6.46 0.45
CA ASN A 298 -17.64 5.86 1.00
C ASN A 298 -18.69 5.60 -0.09
N VAL A 299 -19.37 4.44 -0.01
CA VAL A 299 -20.64 4.19 -0.68
C VAL A 299 -21.75 4.38 0.33
N CYS A 300 -22.59 5.39 0.13
CA CYS A 300 -23.81 5.57 0.90
C CYS A 300 -24.96 4.83 0.24
N VAL A 301 -25.73 4.13 1.02
CA VAL A 301 -26.92 3.44 0.54
C VAL A 301 -28.15 4.24 0.97
N LEU A 302 -28.91 4.69 -0.02
CA LEU A 302 -30.27 5.15 0.22
C LEU A 302 -31.18 3.94 0.09
N VAL A 303 -31.57 3.36 1.20
CA VAL A 303 -32.74 2.48 1.22
C VAL A 303 -33.94 3.38 1.04
N SER A 304 -34.46 3.48 -0.19
CA SER A 304 -35.72 4.15 -0.45
C SER A 304 -36.82 3.37 0.25
N ILE A 305 -37.16 3.76 1.47
CA ILE A 305 -38.43 3.35 2.06
C ILE A 305 -39.46 4.05 1.21
N LEU A 306 -40.13 3.30 0.34
CA LEU A 306 -41.37 3.78 -0.28
C LEU A 306 -42.36 3.93 0.87
N VAL A 307 -42.34 5.08 1.55
CA VAL A 307 -43.42 5.47 2.42
C VAL A 307 -44.61 5.72 1.48
N ILE A 308 -45.33 4.66 1.20
CA ILE A 308 -46.68 4.84 0.69
C ILE A 308 -47.37 5.63 1.79
N PRO A 309 -47.68 6.93 1.58
CA PRO A 309 -48.41 7.65 2.59
C PRO A 309 -49.70 6.87 2.79
N GLU A 310 -49.89 6.27 3.97
CA GLU A 310 -51.16 5.70 4.36
C GLU A 310 -52.14 6.88 4.27
N VAL A 311 -52.80 6.95 3.11
CA VAL A 311 -53.97 7.84 3.00
C VAL A 311 -54.94 7.28 4.02
N PRO A 312 -55.18 7.95 5.13
CA PRO A 312 -56.08 7.41 6.15
C PRO A 312 -57.37 7.01 5.42
N LEU A 313 -57.80 5.76 5.58
CA LEU A 313 -59.05 5.28 4.95
C LEU A 313 -60.18 6.27 5.14
N GLY A 314 -60.14 7.05 6.24
CA GLY A 314 -61.03 8.16 6.53
C GLY A 314 -61.01 9.31 5.52
N THR A 315 -59.91 9.61 4.87
CA THR A 315 -59.84 10.69 3.85
C THR A 315 -60.42 10.22 2.49
N LEU A 316 -60.27 8.96 2.16
CA LEU A 316 -60.93 8.36 0.97
C LEU A 316 -62.43 8.23 1.17
N THR A 317 -62.85 7.80 2.35
CA THR A 317 -64.29 7.72 2.70
C THR A 317 -64.95 9.08 2.78
N ALA A 318 -64.27 10.09 3.36
CA ALA A 318 -64.76 11.46 3.40
C ALA A 318 -64.83 12.08 1.98
N GLY A 319 -63.83 11.85 1.14
CA GLY A 319 -63.83 12.32 -0.26
C GLY A 319 -64.97 11.67 -1.06
N ALA A 320 -65.20 10.36 -0.91
CA ALA A 320 -66.31 9.65 -1.55
C ALA A 320 -67.65 10.17 -1.01
N ALA A 321 -67.83 10.33 0.27
CA ALA A 321 -69.06 10.89 0.86
C ALA A 321 -69.35 12.30 0.37
N CYS A 322 -68.37 13.20 0.25
CA CYS A 322 -68.54 14.52 -0.33
C CYS A 322 -68.95 14.48 -1.79
N ALA A 323 -68.34 13.58 -2.55
CA ALA A 323 -68.69 13.40 -4.01
C ALA A 323 -70.15 12.89 -4.16
N PHE A 324 -70.56 11.93 -3.33
CA PHE A 324 -71.97 11.45 -3.30
C PHE A 324 -72.90 12.56 -2.89
N ALA A 325 -72.63 13.30 -1.81
CA ALA A 325 -73.47 14.42 -1.37
C ALA A 325 -73.61 15.50 -2.46
N PHE A 326 -72.55 15.79 -3.21
CA PHE A 326 -72.56 16.75 -4.32
C PHE A 326 -73.41 16.24 -5.47
N MET A 327 -73.34 14.97 -5.82
CA MET A 327 -74.15 14.35 -6.85
C MET A 327 -75.63 14.37 -6.50
N PHE A 328 -75.99 14.08 -5.26
CA PHE A 328 -77.39 14.16 -4.76
C PHE A 328 -77.91 15.57 -4.72
N TRP A 329 -77.06 16.54 -4.29
CA TRP A 329 -77.46 17.97 -4.30
C TRP A 329 -77.77 18.47 -5.72
N LYS A 330 -76.90 18.09 -6.69
CA LYS A 330 -77.06 18.45 -8.10
C LYS A 330 -78.32 17.82 -8.71
N LYS A 331 -78.68 16.56 -8.38
CA LYS A 331 -79.94 15.90 -8.78
C LYS A 331 -81.16 16.54 -8.15
N GLY A 332 -81.10 16.87 -6.87
CA GLY A 332 -82.21 17.49 -6.15
C GLY A 332 -82.59 18.89 -6.65
N GLY A 333 -81.59 19.61 -7.16
CA GLY A 333 -81.81 20.93 -7.79
C GLY A 333 -82.56 20.85 -9.15
N HIS A 334 -82.43 19.73 -9.89
CA HIS A 334 -83.20 19.53 -11.12
C HIS A 334 -84.65 19.13 -10.89
N LEU A 335 -85.00 18.45 -9.79
CA LEU A 335 -86.34 18.08 -9.49
C LEU A 335 -87.23 19.27 -9.00
N LYS A 336 -86.64 20.29 -8.44
CA LYS A 336 -87.40 21.50 -8.07
C LYS A 336 -87.75 22.42 -9.25
N LYS A 337 -87.07 22.32 -10.39
CA LYS A 337 -87.40 23.09 -11.61
C LYS A 337 -88.49 22.51 -12.46
N GLN A 338 -88.91 21.22 -12.24
CA GLN A 338 -90.00 20.57 -12.97
C GLN A 338 -91.38 20.72 -12.33
N LYS A 339 -91.53 21.33 -11.15
CA LYS A 339 -92.80 21.52 -10.47
C LYS A 339 -93.37 22.95 -10.59
N LEU A 340 -92.84 23.77 -11.44
CA LEU A 340 -93.27 25.19 -11.63
C LEU A 340 -93.58 25.53 -13.08
N ASN A 341 -94.13 24.55 -13.88
CA ASN A 341 -94.81 24.80 -15.13
C ASN A 341 -96.12 24.08 -15.14
#